data_f1553a0d53301e86f4c8cf4ba0a13288
#
_entry.id   f1553a0d53301e86f4c8cf4ba0a13288
#
_cell.length_a   1.000
_cell.length_b   1.000
_cell.length_c   1.000
_cell.angle_alpha   90.00
_cell.angle_beta   90.00
_cell.angle_gamma   90.00
#
_symmetry.space_group_name_H-M   'P 1'
#
loop_
_entity.id
_entity.type
_entity.pdbx_description
1 polymer ?
#
loop_
_entity_poly.entity_id
_entity_poly.type
_entity_poly.pdbx_seq_one_letter_code
_entity_poly.pdbx_strand_id
1 'polypeptide(L)'
;MTLEDLPNELLLLIAAYNDNHGDTLSLAQCCRRFYALLRQEVYTSIDFTYLCPWALSRLTHTVIEHPELAQSVRKLSMGVRNGYCPKSHRPNTKYHAATLLPAVSAAAHTPDEQQAWQKALQCGQIDPWTALLLPLLPNLSQLKLKLDYPASYLNRMLERAVRGQKPFDTTPPFPALEQVSATWHDHENGIFSSRLLPFFSFPAMRRFQGHMVVEDHIAGPAPELLKRREFSGVTDIDLTAAHAEQGLGYLLRACRGLKSFRYVHAHASISLKDFNPTRFHRALEPHRETLERLEFRLDDGFGWGSTGSEREDDFFGPLAGFTALREVALRAANILDWSKGDDGFVGALAENLPRALRVLALDQFDQCDLGAMVAQLEGLVGCAKDRFPDLGTIEIQGDLHDAGRGGRSMKEEVVGVTERLRGLCSAAGIDCRWWNREGGYTYAVS
;
A
#
# COMPACT_ATOMS: atom_id res chain seq x y z
N MET A 1 23.10 -6.04 -40.47
CA MET A 1 23.36 -6.22 -39.04
C MET A 1 22.06 -6.73 -38.43
N THR A 2 22.06 -7.95 -37.93
CA THR A 2 20.89 -8.57 -37.26
C THR A 2 21.06 -8.44 -35.73
N LEU A 3 19.99 -8.67 -34.95
CA LEU A 3 20.08 -8.72 -33.49
C LEU A 3 21.12 -9.76 -33.00
N GLU A 4 21.35 -10.81 -33.79
CA GLU A 4 22.33 -11.84 -33.47
C GLU A 4 23.78 -11.36 -33.61
N ASP A 5 24.02 -10.29 -34.34
CA ASP A 5 25.37 -9.68 -34.52
C ASP A 5 25.78 -8.76 -33.38
N LEU A 6 24.82 -8.42 -32.47
CA LEU A 6 25.08 -7.51 -31.35
C LEU A 6 25.92 -8.18 -30.26
N PRO A 7 26.82 -7.44 -29.59
CA PRO A 7 27.49 -7.85 -28.37
C PRO A 7 26.49 -8.23 -27.26
N ASN A 8 26.88 -9.12 -26.35
CA ASN A 8 26.02 -9.57 -25.24
C ASN A 8 25.57 -8.43 -24.33
N GLU A 9 26.44 -7.44 -24.13
CA GLU A 9 26.19 -6.25 -23.31
C GLU A 9 25.04 -5.41 -23.87
N LEU A 10 24.98 -5.26 -25.19
CA LEU A 10 23.86 -4.54 -25.83
C LEU A 10 22.55 -5.33 -25.79
N LEU A 11 22.62 -6.66 -25.93
CA LEU A 11 21.44 -7.51 -25.79
C LEU A 11 20.90 -7.47 -24.37
N LEU A 12 21.75 -7.48 -23.33
CA LEU A 12 21.36 -7.33 -21.94
C LEU A 12 20.76 -5.94 -21.68
N LEU A 13 21.36 -4.89 -22.27
CA LEU A 13 20.84 -3.53 -22.16
C LEU A 13 19.44 -3.42 -22.80
N ILE A 14 19.26 -3.99 -24.01
CA ILE A 14 17.94 -4.05 -24.66
C ILE A 14 16.92 -4.76 -23.78
N ALA A 15 17.29 -5.90 -23.20
CA ALA A 15 16.40 -6.64 -22.29
C ALA A 15 16.04 -5.84 -21.04
N ALA A 16 17.00 -5.09 -20.49
CA ALA A 16 16.78 -4.25 -19.29
C ALA A 16 15.87 -3.03 -19.57
N TYR A 17 15.85 -2.54 -20.83
CA TYR A 17 14.93 -1.47 -21.25
C TYR A 17 13.54 -1.95 -21.65
N ASN A 18 13.32 -3.28 -21.74
CA ASN A 18 12.01 -3.83 -22.00
C ASN A 18 11.15 -3.76 -20.73
N ASP A 19 10.18 -2.86 -20.70
CA ASP A 19 9.21 -2.76 -19.61
C ASP A 19 8.26 -3.97 -19.56
N ASN A 20 8.13 -4.68 -20.69
CA ASN A 20 7.27 -5.86 -20.81
C ASN A 20 8.11 -7.15 -20.68
N HIS A 21 7.89 -7.87 -19.58
CA HIS A 21 8.52 -9.17 -19.33
C HIS A 21 8.28 -10.22 -20.44
N GLY A 22 7.11 -10.17 -21.11
CA GLY A 22 6.78 -11.03 -22.24
C GLY A 22 7.70 -10.86 -23.43
N ASP A 23 8.21 -9.64 -23.67
CA ASP A 23 9.12 -9.34 -24.77
C ASP A 23 10.51 -9.91 -24.50
N THR A 24 11.01 -9.82 -23.26
CA THR A 24 12.25 -10.47 -22.83
C THR A 24 12.17 -11.99 -22.95
N LEU A 25 11.05 -12.59 -22.57
CA LEU A 25 10.80 -14.02 -22.74
C LEU A 25 10.78 -14.42 -24.22
N SER A 26 10.09 -13.62 -25.05
CA SER A 26 10.02 -13.85 -26.50
C SER A 26 11.40 -13.77 -27.14
N LEU A 27 12.20 -12.80 -26.74
CA LEU A 27 13.59 -12.66 -27.21
C LEU A 27 14.44 -13.87 -26.77
N ALA A 28 14.32 -14.31 -25.53
CA ALA A 28 15.01 -15.49 -25.03
C ALA A 28 14.65 -16.78 -25.80
N GLN A 29 13.44 -16.86 -26.35
CA GLN A 29 12.99 -18.03 -27.12
C GLN A 29 13.45 -18.02 -28.58
N CYS A 30 14.00 -16.92 -29.11
CA CYS A 30 14.40 -16.83 -30.51
C CYS A 30 15.57 -17.76 -30.86
N CYS A 31 16.58 -17.88 -30.01
CA CYS A 31 17.72 -18.76 -30.27
C CYS A 31 18.43 -19.21 -28.97
N ARG A 32 19.29 -20.23 -29.08
CA ARG A 32 20.03 -20.78 -27.92
C ARG A 32 20.94 -19.74 -27.25
N ARG A 33 21.55 -18.83 -28.02
CA ARG A 33 22.43 -17.78 -27.50
C ARG A 33 21.61 -16.80 -26.64
N PHE A 34 20.45 -16.36 -27.14
CA PHE A 34 19.58 -15.43 -26.39
C PHE A 34 19.00 -16.11 -25.15
N TYR A 35 18.61 -17.35 -25.24
CA TYR A 35 18.18 -18.12 -24.08
C TYR A 35 19.26 -18.20 -22.99
N ALA A 36 20.49 -18.57 -23.37
CA ALA A 36 21.59 -18.69 -22.43
C ALA A 36 21.94 -17.32 -21.76
N LEU A 37 21.83 -16.24 -22.52
CA LEU A 37 22.14 -14.89 -22.06
C LEU A 37 21.01 -14.32 -21.18
N LEU A 38 19.75 -14.47 -21.59
CA LEU A 38 18.60 -13.78 -21.01
C LEU A 38 17.81 -14.62 -19.99
N ARG A 39 18.13 -15.92 -19.81
CA ARG A 39 17.35 -16.77 -18.91
C ARG A 39 17.28 -16.25 -17.48
N GLN A 40 18.34 -15.62 -16.97
CA GLN A 40 18.32 -15.02 -15.62
C GLN A 40 17.43 -13.77 -15.57
N GLU A 41 17.48 -12.94 -16.61
CA GLU A 41 16.62 -11.74 -16.72
C GLU A 41 15.15 -12.11 -16.77
N VAL A 42 14.77 -13.18 -17.48
CA VAL A 42 13.41 -13.71 -17.52
C VAL A 42 12.91 -14.10 -16.11
N TYR A 43 13.79 -14.51 -15.21
CA TYR A 43 13.41 -14.87 -13.84
C TYR A 43 13.48 -13.68 -12.86
N THR A 44 13.97 -12.51 -13.27
CA THR A 44 14.10 -11.34 -12.38
C THR A 44 12.73 -10.85 -11.87
N SER A 45 11.71 -10.87 -12.73
CA SER A 45 10.34 -10.46 -12.38
C SER A 45 9.34 -11.53 -12.82
N ILE A 46 8.56 -12.05 -11.88
CA ILE A 46 7.59 -13.13 -12.12
C ILE A 46 6.22 -12.67 -11.67
N ASP A 47 5.23 -12.78 -12.56
CA ASP A 47 3.84 -12.44 -12.27
C ASP A 47 2.91 -13.65 -12.42
N PHE A 48 2.34 -14.08 -11.29
CA PHE A 48 1.36 -15.15 -11.17
C PHE A 48 0.02 -14.65 -10.59
N THR A 49 -0.29 -13.38 -10.73
CA THR A 49 -1.53 -12.80 -10.19
C THR A 49 -2.79 -13.50 -10.71
N TYR A 50 -2.76 -13.99 -11.95
CA TYR A 50 -3.89 -14.64 -12.61
C TYR A 50 -3.61 -16.07 -13.09
N LEU A 51 -2.47 -16.64 -12.73
CA LEU A 51 -2.06 -17.94 -13.26
C LEU A 51 -2.53 -19.13 -12.41
N CYS A 52 -2.60 -20.30 -13.04
CA CYS A 52 -3.03 -21.54 -12.42
C CYS A 52 -1.95 -22.16 -11.50
N PRO A 53 -2.35 -23.00 -10.53
CA PRO A 53 -1.46 -23.68 -9.59
C PRO A 53 -0.29 -24.43 -10.23
N TRP A 54 -0.46 -24.93 -11.45
CA TRP A 54 0.59 -25.67 -12.17
C TRP A 54 1.81 -24.80 -12.54
N ALA A 55 1.62 -23.52 -12.82
CA ALA A 55 2.72 -22.60 -13.11
C ALA A 55 3.58 -22.37 -11.85
N LEU A 56 2.92 -22.22 -10.71
CA LEU A 56 3.57 -22.07 -9.41
C LEU A 56 4.34 -23.33 -9.01
N SER A 57 3.74 -24.52 -9.23
CA SER A 57 4.44 -25.79 -8.96
C SER A 57 5.67 -25.97 -9.86
N ARG A 58 5.56 -25.61 -11.14
CA ARG A 58 6.71 -25.62 -12.07
C ARG A 58 7.83 -24.69 -11.63
N LEU A 59 7.49 -23.45 -11.27
CA LEU A 59 8.48 -22.52 -10.77
C LEU A 59 9.17 -23.07 -9.52
N THR A 60 8.40 -23.61 -8.56
CA THR A 60 8.96 -24.18 -7.33
C THR A 60 9.95 -25.30 -7.63
N HIS A 61 9.62 -26.23 -8.53
CA HIS A 61 10.56 -27.27 -8.98
C HIS A 61 11.79 -26.66 -9.64
N THR A 62 11.57 -25.71 -10.57
CA THR A 62 12.69 -25.07 -11.30
C THR A 62 13.68 -24.39 -10.37
N VAL A 63 13.21 -23.66 -9.36
CA VAL A 63 14.12 -22.95 -8.44
C VAL A 63 14.80 -23.88 -7.43
N ILE A 64 14.21 -25.05 -7.14
CA ILE A 64 14.87 -26.11 -6.35
C ILE A 64 15.97 -26.79 -7.18
N GLU A 65 15.69 -27.11 -8.44
CA GLU A 65 16.62 -27.78 -9.34
C GLU A 65 17.72 -26.83 -9.86
N HIS A 66 17.42 -25.53 -9.93
CA HIS A 66 18.28 -24.48 -10.44
C HIS A 66 18.39 -23.30 -9.46
N PRO A 67 19.18 -23.43 -8.38
CA PRO A 67 19.34 -22.38 -7.36
C PRO A 67 19.84 -21.05 -7.90
N GLU A 68 20.57 -21.04 -9.00
CA GLU A 68 21.01 -19.84 -9.68
C GLU A 68 19.83 -19.00 -10.23
N LEU A 69 18.75 -19.63 -10.64
CA LEU A 69 17.51 -18.94 -11.05
C LEU A 69 16.74 -18.42 -9.85
N ALA A 70 16.72 -19.15 -8.74
CA ALA A 70 16.16 -18.67 -7.48
C ALA A 70 16.84 -17.36 -7.02
N GLN A 71 18.17 -17.28 -7.16
CA GLN A 71 18.96 -16.09 -6.84
C GLN A 71 18.67 -14.91 -7.78
N SER A 72 18.15 -15.14 -8.98
CA SER A 72 17.82 -14.09 -9.94
C SER A 72 16.49 -13.41 -9.63
N VAL A 73 15.57 -14.07 -8.91
CA VAL A 73 14.23 -13.53 -8.63
C VAL A 73 14.31 -12.34 -7.69
N ARG A 74 13.84 -11.18 -8.16
CA ARG A 74 13.76 -9.91 -7.42
C ARG A 74 12.33 -9.50 -7.14
N LYS A 75 11.42 -9.73 -8.09
CA LYS A 75 10.02 -9.31 -8.00
C LYS A 75 9.12 -10.52 -8.20
N LEU A 76 8.15 -10.67 -7.31
CA LEU A 76 7.17 -11.75 -7.39
C LEU A 76 5.78 -11.20 -7.12
N SER A 77 4.87 -11.39 -8.06
CA SER A 77 3.44 -11.09 -7.91
C SER A 77 2.66 -12.40 -7.92
N MET A 78 1.81 -12.61 -6.92
CA MET A 78 1.04 -13.85 -6.78
C MET A 78 -0.39 -13.60 -6.34
N GLY A 79 -1.33 -14.32 -6.94
CA GLY A 79 -2.68 -14.48 -6.43
C GLY A 79 -2.78 -15.74 -5.58
N VAL A 80 -3.00 -15.58 -4.27
CA VAL A 80 -3.23 -16.70 -3.33
C VAL A 80 -4.74 -16.94 -3.27
N ARG A 81 -5.29 -17.51 -4.34
CA ARG A 81 -6.74 -17.79 -4.43
C ARG A 81 -7.00 -19.27 -4.15
N ASN A 82 -7.69 -19.55 -3.05
CA ASN A 82 -8.18 -20.89 -2.75
C ASN A 82 -9.55 -21.09 -3.42
N GLY A 83 -9.60 -21.74 -4.57
CA GLY A 83 -10.88 -22.33 -4.89
C GLY A 83 -11.45 -22.31 -6.29
N TYR A 84 -10.83 -21.77 -7.29
CA TYR A 84 -11.41 -21.99 -8.63
C TYR A 84 -10.32 -22.23 -9.69
N CYS A 85 -9.76 -23.44 -9.69
CA CYS A 85 -9.30 -24.00 -10.95
C CYS A 85 -10.52 -24.72 -11.55
N PRO A 86 -11.05 -24.30 -12.72
CA PRO A 86 -12.13 -25.01 -13.38
C PRO A 86 -11.77 -26.50 -13.45
N LYS A 87 -12.71 -27.40 -13.14
CA LYS A 87 -12.48 -28.85 -13.15
C LYS A 87 -11.91 -29.37 -14.48
N SER A 88 -12.12 -28.62 -15.57
CA SER A 88 -11.55 -28.83 -16.91
C SER A 88 -10.03 -28.54 -17.00
N HIS A 89 -9.47 -27.83 -16.04
CA HIS A 89 -8.07 -27.45 -15.98
C HIS A 89 -7.39 -28.03 -14.71
N ARG A 90 -7.80 -29.22 -14.24
CA ARG A 90 -6.97 -29.98 -13.31
C ARG A 90 -5.74 -30.44 -14.10
N PRO A 91 -4.69 -29.63 -14.20
CA PRO A 91 -3.48 -30.08 -14.84
C PRO A 91 -2.84 -31.07 -13.88
N ASN A 92 -2.14 -32.01 -14.42
CA ASN A 92 -1.08 -32.73 -13.77
C ASN A 92 -0.13 -31.71 -13.10
N THR A 93 -0.50 -31.23 -11.90
CA THR A 93 0.46 -30.56 -11.02
C THR A 93 1.55 -31.62 -10.84
N LYS A 94 2.68 -31.42 -11.53
CA LYS A 94 3.79 -32.36 -11.44
C LYS A 94 4.32 -32.26 -10.01
N TYR A 95 3.77 -33.10 -9.14
CA TYR A 95 4.28 -33.28 -7.79
C TYR A 95 5.40 -34.31 -7.84
N HIS A 96 6.64 -33.84 -7.83
CA HIS A 96 7.81 -34.73 -7.71
C HIS A 96 8.18 -34.79 -6.22
N ALA A 97 7.70 -35.84 -5.54
CA ALA A 97 7.88 -36.01 -4.10
C ALA A 97 9.36 -35.92 -3.68
N ALA A 98 10.25 -36.57 -4.44
CA ALA A 98 11.67 -36.58 -4.12
C ALA A 98 12.30 -35.16 -4.13
N THR A 99 11.95 -34.35 -5.12
CA THR A 99 12.47 -32.97 -5.25
C THR A 99 11.93 -32.05 -4.14
N LEU A 100 10.67 -32.22 -3.74
CA LEU A 100 10.02 -31.37 -2.76
C LEU A 100 10.26 -31.77 -1.30
N LEU A 101 10.61 -33.03 -1.06
CA LEU A 101 10.72 -33.57 0.29
C LEU A 101 11.65 -32.77 1.23
N PRO A 102 12.84 -32.32 0.81
CA PRO A 102 13.69 -31.50 1.67
C PRO A 102 13.03 -30.19 2.09
N ALA A 103 12.39 -29.47 1.16
CA ALA A 103 11.71 -28.21 1.43
C ALA A 103 10.47 -28.41 2.31
N VAL A 104 9.68 -29.45 2.06
CA VAL A 104 8.51 -29.81 2.88
C VAL A 104 8.94 -30.23 4.29
N SER A 105 10.02 -31.00 4.44
CA SER A 105 10.56 -31.39 5.74
C SER A 105 11.11 -30.22 6.54
N ALA A 106 11.66 -29.20 5.86
CA ALA A 106 12.06 -27.95 6.51
C ALA A 106 10.84 -27.11 6.92
N ALA A 107 9.75 -27.17 6.16
CA ALA A 107 8.51 -26.46 6.42
C ALA A 107 7.59 -27.15 7.44
N ALA A 108 7.74 -28.43 7.74
CA ALA A 108 6.91 -29.20 8.67
C ALA A 108 7.68 -29.52 9.97
N HIS A 109 6.99 -29.47 11.11
CA HIS A 109 7.59 -29.85 12.42
C HIS A 109 7.33 -31.29 12.81
N THR A 110 6.22 -31.86 12.32
CA THR A 110 5.78 -33.21 12.65
C THR A 110 5.52 -34.03 11.39
N PRO A 111 5.58 -35.38 11.48
CA PRO A 111 5.20 -36.24 10.35
C PRO A 111 3.79 -35.98 9.84
N ASP A 112 2.83 -35.72 10.73
CA ASP A 112 1.44 -35.43 10.36
C ASP A 112 1.34 -34.11 9.56
N GLU A 113 2.07 -33.10 10.01
CA GLU A 113 2.16 -31.83 9.29
C GLU A 113 2.81 -32.02 7.91
N GLN A 114 3.87 -32.83 7.82
CA GLN A 114 4.51 -33.15 6.54
C GLN A 114 3.54 -33.85 5.60
N GLN A 115 2.74 -34.79 6.09
CA GLN A 115 1.72 -35.48 5.30
C GLN A 115 0.63 -34.48 4.83
N ALA A 116 0.20 -33.56 5.71
CA ALA A 116 -0.76 -32.51 5.35
C ALA A 116 -0.23 -31.59 4.23
N TRP A 117 1.05 -31.18 4.32
CA TRP A 117 1.72 -30.41 3.26
C TRP A 117 1.71 -31.19 1.94
N GLN A 118 2.15 -32.44 1.94
CA GLN A 118 2.20 -33.27 0.73
C GLN A 118 0.82 -33.39 0.08
N LYS A 119 -0.21 -33.67 0.88
CA LYS A 119 -1.59 -33.79 0.38
C LYS A 119 -2.09 -32.47 -0.22
N ALA A 120 -1.85 -31.35 0.44
CA ALA A 120 -2.28 -30.03 -0.04
C ALA A 120 -1.57 -29.62 -1.35
N LEU A 121 -0.26 -29.88 -1.46
CA LEU A 121 0.52 -29.65 -2.68
C LEU A 121 0.03 -30.55 -3.83
N GLN A 122 -0.23 -31.84 -3.59
CA GLN A 122 -0.79 -32.78 -4.57
C GLN A 122 -2.17 -32.37 -5.06
N CYS A 123 -3.00 -31.81 -4.15
CA CYS A 123 -4.32 -31.28 -4.51
C CYS A 123 -4.24 -29.95 -5.30
N GLY A 124 -3.05 -29.39 -5.53
CA GLY A 124 -2.86 -28.16 -6.28
C GLY A 124 -3.38 -26.90 -5.56
N GLN A 125 -3.41 -26.92 -4.22
CA GLN A 125 -3.75 -25.71 -3.45
C GLN A 125 -2.64 -24.66 -3.61
N ILE A 126 -3.01 -23.41 -3.85
CA ILE A 126 -2.04 -22.32 -4.12
C ILE A 126 -1.28 -21.93 -2.87
N ASP A 127 -1.96 -21.82 -1.72
CA ASP A 127 -1.38 -21.36 -0.45
C ASP A 127 -0.12 -22.20 -0.04
N PRO A 128 -0.14 -23.54 0.01
CA PRO A 128 1.07 -24.30 0.35
C PRO A 128 2.19 -24.16 -0.71
N TRP A 129 1.88 -24.06 -1.99
CA TRP A 129 2.89 -23.79 -3.02
C TRP A 129 3.55 -22.43 -2.83
N THR A 130 2.75 -21.39 -2.52
CA THR A 130 3.22 -20.05 -2.19
C THR A 130 4.15 -20.06 -0.97
N ALA A 131 3.70 -20.69 0.11
CA ALA A 131 4.45 -20.77 1.35
C ALA A 131 5.75 -21.54 1.21
N LEU A 132 5.79 -22.55 0.33
CA LEU A 132 7.00 -23.34 0.06
C LEU A 132 8.00 -22.59 -0.84
N LEU A 133 7.49 -21.80 -1.81
CA LEU A 133 8.32 -21.08 -2.77
C LEU A 133 9.07 -19.91 -2.12
N LEU A 134 8.41 -19.13 -1.27
CA LEU A 134 8.96 -17.87 -0.75
C LEU A 134 10.33 -18.02 -0.06
N PRO A 135 10.57 -19.02 0.81
CA PRO A 135 11.87 -19.20 1.44
C PRO A 135 13.01 -19.57 0.48
N LEU A 136 12.66 -20.05 -0.72
CA LEU A 136 13.63 -20.44 -1.74
C LEU A 136 14.17 -19.26 -2.56
N LEU A 137 13.66 -18.04 -2.34
CA LEU A 137 13.97 -16.84 -3.10
C LEU A 137 14.79 -15.84 -2.25
N PRO A 138 16.10 -16.04 -2.08
CA PRO A 138 16.90 -15.27 -1.12
C PRO A 138 17.04 -13.79 -1.47
N ASN A 139 16.92 -13.45 -2.74
CA ASN A 139 17.11 -12.09 -3.25
C ASN A 139 15.80 -11.38 -3.61
N LEU A 140 14.66 -11.93 -3.17
CA LEU A 140 13.34 -11.32 -3.38
C LEU A 140 13.29 -9.96 -2.68
N SER A 141 13.14 -8.88 -3.47
CA SER A 141 13.08 -7.50 -2.97
C SER A 141 11.67 -6.91 -2.98
N GLN A 142 10.80 -7.40 -3.87
CA GLN A 142 9.42 -6.94 -3.98
C GLN A 142 8.46 -8.12 -4.05
N LEU A 143 7.47 -8.12 -3.16
CA LEU A 143 6.43 -9.14 -3.10
C LEU A 143 5.05 -8.50 -3.21
N LYS A 144 4.26 -8.92 -4.22
CA LYS A 144 2.85 -8.56 -4.34
C LYS A 144 2.00 -9.80 -4.12
N LEU A 145 1.09 -9.71 -3.15
CA LEU A 145 0.17 -10.78 -2.78
C LEU A 145 -1.28 -10.32 -2.99
N LYS A 146 -2.02 -11.05 -3.83
CA LYS A 146 -3.46 -10.92 -3.91
C LYS A 146 -4.08 -12.06 -3.10
N LEU A 147 -4.55 -11.76 -1.90
CA LEU A 147 -5.06 -12.72 -0.92
C LEU A 147 -6.56 -12.94 -1.09
N ASP A 148 -7.02 -14.16 -0.83
CA ASP A 148 -8.43 -14.56 -0.91
C ASP A 148 -8.92 -15.03 0.46
N TYR A 149 -8.48 -16.16 0.95
CA TYR A 149 -8.93 -16.76 2.22
C TYR A 149 -7.77 -16.93 3.20
N PRO A 150 -8.03 -17.36 4.45
CA PRO A 150 -6.97 -17.54 5.41
C PRO A 150 -5.86 -18.43 4.82
N ALA A 151 -4.80 -17.78 4.36
CA ALA A 151 -3.61 -18.41 3.82
C ALA A 151 -2.87 -19.12 4.95
N SER A 152 -3.35 -20.29 5.38
CA SER A 152 -2.91 -20.96 6.60
C SER A 152 -1.46 -21.43 6.52
N TYR A 153 -1.01 -21.89 5.35
CA TYR A 153 0.38 -22.31 5.13
C TYR A 153 1.31 -21.09 5.06
N LEU A 154 0.91 -20.06 4.35
CA LEU A 154 1.66 -18.80 4.30
C LEU A 154 1.78 -18.17 5.69
N ASN A 155 0.68 -18.09 6.45
CA ASN A 155 0.69 -17.55 7.81
C ASN A 155 1.64 -18.33 8.73
N ARG A 156 1.64 -19.68 8.67
CA ARG A 156 2.60 -20.52 9.41
C ARG A 156 4.04 -20.26 8.99
N MET A 157 4.29 -20.08 7.68
CA MET A 157 5.62 -19.78 7.18
C MET A 157 6.11 -18.41 7.68
N LEU A 158 5.25 -17.38 7.68
CA LEU A 158 5.56 -16.07 8.23
C LEU A 158 5.80 -16.11 9.75
N GLU A 159 5.00 -16.89 10.48
CA GLU A 159 5.20 -17.14 11.92
C GLU A 159 6.57 -17.76 12.20
N ARG A 160 6.98 -18.76 11.42
CA ARG A 160 8.31 -19.37 11.51
C ARG A 160 9.42 -18.38 11.19
N ALA A 161 9.23 -17.54 10.18
CA ALA A 161 10.16 -16.49 9.82
C ALA A 161 10.39 -15.50 11.00
N VAL A 162 9.30 -15.07 11.64
CA VAL A 162 9.38 -14.18 12.84
C VAL A 162 10.13 -14.82 13.99
N ARG A 163 9.95 -16.14 14.19
CA ARG A 163 10.55 -16.90 15.31
C ARG A 163 11.93 -17.49 15.00
N GLY A 164 12.46 -17.28 13.80
CA GLY A 164 13.73 -17.88 13.39
C GLY A 164 13.70 -19.43 13.41
N GLN A 165 12.55 -20.01 13.09
CA GLN A 165 12.38 -21.46 13.01
C GLN A 165 12.62 -21.94 11.57
N LYS A 166 12.93 -23.24 11.40
CA LYS A 166 13.13 -23.81 10.06
C LYS A 166 11.99 -23.40 9.10
N PRO A 167 12.33 -22.99 7.88
CA PRO A 167 13.65 -23.00 7.21
C PRO A 167 14.51 -21.75 7.47
N PHE A 168 14.20 -20.89 8.44
CA PHE A 168 14.88 -19.62 8.74
C PHE A 168 15.78 -19.68 9.99
N ASP A 169 16.15 -20.87 10.44
CA ASP A 169 16.96 -21.08 11.64
C ASP A 169 18.45 -20.79 11.45
N THR A 170 18.92 -20.76 10.20
CA THR A 170 20.35 -20.52 9.88
C THR A 170 20.58 -19.19 9.14
N THR A 171 19.56 -18.62 8.54
CA THR A 171 19.67 -17.39 7.76
C THR A 171 18.52 -16.43 8.11
N PRO A 172 18.76 -15.10 8.10
CA PRO A 172 17.68 -14.14 8.30
C PRO A 172 16.54 -14.36 7.30
N PRO A 173 15.28 -14.29 7.73
CA PRO A 173 14.14 -14.42 6.83
C PRO A 173 14.09 -13.25 5.86
N PHE A 174 13.92 -13.54 4.58
CA PHE A 174 13.70 -12.54 3.54
C PHE A 174 14.67 -11.35 3.60
N PRO A 175 16.00 -11.60 3.53
CA PRO A 175 17.02 -10.59 3.84
C PRO A 175 17.04 -9.40 2.87
N ALA A 176 16.51 -9.57 1.66
CA ALA A 176 16.45 -8.56 0.62
C ALA A 176 15.05 -7.94 0.42
N LEU A 177 14.03 -8.40 1.16
CA LEU A 177 12.64 -7.96 0.95
C LEU A 177 12.42 -6.52 1.45
N GLU A 178 12.35 -5.58 0.51
CA GLU A 178 12.20 -4.15 0.78
C GLU A 178 10.75 -3.66 0.69
N GLN A 179 9.97 -4.28 -0.19
CA GLN A 179 8.60 -3.84 -0.45
C GLN A 179 7.61 -5.01 -0.46
N VAL A 180 6.52 -4.85 0.27
CA VAL A 180 5.37 -5.76 0.23
C VAL A 180 4.13 -4.98 -0.15
N SER A 181 3.36 -5.54 -1.10
CA SER A 181 2.01 -5.08 -1.44
C SER A 181 1.03 -6.23 -1.22
N ALA A 182 0.03 -6.01 -0.36
CA ALA A 182 -1.01 -6.99 -0.06
C ALA A 182 -2.39 -6.43 -0.46
N THR A 183 -3.11 -7.15 -1.31
CA THR A 183 -4.42 -6.76 -1.82
C THR A 183 -5.43 -7.86 -1.55
N TRP A 184 -6.62 -7.52 -1.08
CA TRP A 184 -7.73 -8.45 -1.01
C TRP A 184 -8.36 -8.64 -2.40
N HIS A 185 -8.96 -9.79 -2.65
CA HIS A 185 -9.37 -10.18 -4.00
C HIS A 185 -10.75 -9.68 -4.43
N ASP A 186 -11.65 -9.41 -3.51
CA ASP A 186 -13.02 -8.95 -3.76
C ASP A 186 -13.40 -7.70 -2.95
N HIS A 187 -14.68 -7.36 -2.89
CA HIS A 187 -15.19 -6.16 -2.22
C HIS A 187 -15.97 -6.48 -0.92
N GLU A 188 -16.05 -7.74 -0.51
CA GLU A 188 -16.92 -8.15 0.60
C GLU A 188 -16.19 -8.31 1.93
N ASN A 189 -14.87 -8.47 1.89
CA ASN A 189 -14.03 -8.73 3.06
C ASN A 189 -12.74 -7.92 2.97
N GLY A 190 -11.78 -8.24 3.84
CA GLY A 190 -10.49 -7.58 3.83
C GLY A 190 -9.40 -8.41 4.50
N ILE A 191 -8.16 -7.93 4.38
CA ILE A 191 -7.02 -8.55 5.03
C ILE A 191 -6.91 -8.01 6.45
N PHE A 192 -6.98 -8.88 7.44
CA PHE A 192 -6.73 -8.49 8.82
C PHE A 192 -5.30 -7.97 8.99
N SER A 193 -5.17 -6.77 9.50
CA SER A 193 -3.89 -6.06 9.65
C SER A 193 -2.90 -6.81 10.54
N SER A 194 -3.36 -7.58 11.54
CA SER A 194 -2.50 -8.45 12.37
C SER A 194 -1.77 -9.54 11.58
N ARG A 195 -2.33 -9.99 10.46
CA ARG A 195 -1.70 -10.99 9.57
C ARG A 195 -0.57 -10.41 8.74
N LEU A 196 -0.56 -9.08 8.57
CA LEU A 196 0.45 -8.37 7.79
C LEU A 196 1.66 -7.96 8.64
N LEU A 197 1.49 -7.93 9.96
CA LEU A 197 2.52 -7.51 10.91
C LEU A 197 3.84 -8.31 10.82
N PRO A 198 3.86 -9.62 10.51
CA PRO A 198 5.10 -10.35 10.29
C PRO A 198 6.04 -9.73 9.25
N PHE A 199 5.51 -9.14 8.17
CA PHE A 199 6.33 -8.49 7.14
C PHE A 199 7.13 -7.31 7.71
N PHE A 200 6.61 -6.63 8.72
CA PHE A 200 7.28 -5.51 9.38
C PHE A 200 8.54 -5.94 10.16
N SER A 201 8.69 -7.23 10.47
CA SER A 201 9.86 -7.76 11.19
C SER A 201 11.06 -8.07 10.29
N PHE A 202 10.92 -8.05 8.97
CA PHE A 202 12.01 -8.42 8.07
C PHE A 202 13.02 -7.27 7.91
N PRO A 203 14.33 -7.60 7.86
CA PRO A 203 15.38 -6.61 8.10
C PRO A 203 15.48 -5.51 7.02
N ALA A 204 15.18 -5.86 5.77
CA ALA A 204 15.27 -4.93 4.65
C ALA A 204 13.99 -4.12 4.39
N MET A 205 12.88 -4.44 5.06
CA MET A 205 11.58 -3.80 4.81
C MET A 205 11.63 -2.27 4.95
N ARG A 206 11.08 -1.59 3.94
CA ARG A 206 10.97 -0.13 3.85
C ARG A 206 9.58 0.34 3.48
N ARG A 207 8.91 -0.33 2.56
CA ARG A 207 7.61 0.10 2.03
C ARG A 207 6.57 -0.99 2.18
N PHE A 208 5.43 -0.60 2.71
CA PHE A 208 4.27 -1.47 2.83
C PHE A 208 3.07 -0.83 2.14
N GLN A 209 2.43 -1.56 1.24
CA GLN A 209 1.20 -1.16 0.58
C GLN A 209 0.10 -2.16 0.89
N GLY A 210 -1.07 -1.66 1.27
CA GLY A 210 -2.24 -2.48 1.58
C GLY A 210 -3.48 -1.99 0.85
N HIS A 211 -4.23 -2.90 0.24
CA HIS A 211 -5.55 -2.58 -0.30
C HIS A 211 -6.60 -3.46 0.36
N MET A 212 -7.66 -2.83 0.88
CA MET A 212 -8.71 -3.48 1.67
C MET A 212 -8.15 -4.15 2.95
N VAL A 213 -7.34 -3.39 3.68
CA VAL A 213 -6.85 -3.81 4.99
C VAL A 213 -7.86 -3.44 6.06
N VAL A 214 -8.23 -4.42 6.89
CA VAL A 214 -9.17 -4.24 8.01
C VAL A 214 -8.43 -4.34 9.33
N GLU A 215 -8.58 -3.33 10.17
CA GLU A 215 -8.04 -3.38 11.53
C GLU A 215 -8.77 -4.43 12.36
N ASP A 216 -8.01 -5.28 13.02
CA ASP A 216 -8.53 -6.34 13.87
C ASP A 216 -7.87 -6.31 15.25
N HIS A 217 -8.55 -6.94 16.20
CA HIS A 217 -8.05 -7.15 17.57
C HIS A 217 -7.73 -8.63 17.81
N ILE A 218 -7.78 -9.44 16.76
CA ILE A 218 -7.53 -10.88 16.81
C ILE A 218 -6.02 -11.10 16.68
N ALA A 219 -5.47 -11.98 17.47
CA ALA A 219 -4.06 -12.34 17.34
C ALA A 219 -3.80 -12.99 15.97
N GLY A 220 -2.98 -12.33 15.17
CA GLY A 220 -2.49 -12.86 13.89
C GLY A 220 -1.45 -13.99 14.09
N PRO A 221 -0.73 -14.37 13.03
CA PRO A 221 0.24 -15.47 13.07
C PRO A 221 1.41 -15.24 14.04
N ALA A 222 1.67 -14.01 14.46
CA ALA A 222 2.74 -13.66 15.40
C ALA A 222 2.23 -12.70 16.48
N PRO A 223 1.42 -13.16 17.45
CA PRO A 223 0.76 -12.31 18.44
C PRO A 223 1.75 -11.56 19.34
N GLU A 224 2.95 -12.06 19.51
CA GLU A 224 4.03 -11.39 20.26
C GLU A 224 4.44 -10.06 19.63
N LEU A 225 4.28 -9.89 18.30
CA LEU A 225 4.60 -8.65 17.61
C LEU A 225 3.64 -7.51 17.95
N LEU A 226 2.38 -7.81 18.31
CA LEU A 226 1.39 -6.80 18.69
C LEU A 226 1.84 -5.94 19.89
N LYS A 227 2.66 -6.51 20.75
CA LYS A 227 3.20 -5.85 21.97
C LYS A 227 4.54 -5.16 21.75
N ARG A 228 5.24 -5.48 20.66
CA ARG A 228 6.56 -4.90 20.36
C ARG A 228 6.42 -3.51 19.75
N ARG A 229 7.42 -2.68 19.98
CA ARG A 229 7.52 -1.32 19.44
C ARG A 229 8.85 -1.14 18.73
N GLU A 230 8.89 -0.27 17.74
CA GLU A 230 10.13 0.21 17.10
C GLU A 230 11.06 -0.91 16.61
N PHE A 231 10.49 -2.01 16.13
CA PHE A 231 11.28 -3.13 15.63
C PHE A 231 11.42 -3.15 14.10
N SER A 232 10.57 -2.37 13.41
CA SER A 232 10.48 -2.35 11.96
C SER A 232 11.28 -1.21 11.33
N GLY A 233 11.93 -1.50 10.20
CA GLY A 233 12.56 -0.52 9.33
C GLY A 233 11.64 0.11 8.30
N VAL A 234 10.32 -0.15 8.36
CA VAL A 234 9.34 0.42 7.43
C VAL A 234 9.24 1.93 7.63
N THR A 235 9.42 2.67 6.54
CA THR A 235 9.36 4.13 6.48
C THR A 235 8.13 4.65 5.73
N ASP A 236 7.54 3.82 4.88
CA ASP A 236 6.42 4.21 4.03
C ASP A 236 5.28 3.21 4.17
N ILE A 237 4.10 3.68 4.53
CA ILE A 237 2.86 2.89 4.61
C ILE A 237 1.81 3.57 3.73
N ASP A 238 1.27 2.81 2.77
CA ASP A 238 0.20 3.23 1.88
C ASP A 238 -0.97 2.25 1.97
N LEU A 239 -2.10 2.70 2.53
CA LEU A 239 -3.29 1.90 2.72
C LEU A 239 -4.46 2.51 1.97
N THR A 240 -5.03 1.75 1.04
CA THR A 240 -6.18 2.17 0.22
C THR A 240 -7.37 1.26 0.47
N ALA A 241 -8.57 1.83 0.38
CA ALA A 241 -9.82 1.12 0.69
C ALA A 241 -9.73 0.34 2.03
N ALA A 242 -9.13 0.95 3.05
CA ALA A 242 -8.86 0.31 4.33
C ALA A 242 -9.91 0.67 5.39
N HIS A 243 -10.10 -0.19 6.38
CA HIS A 243 -11.00 0.03 7.50
C HIS A 243 -10.26 -0.07 8.82
N ALA A 244 -10.13 1.05 9.51
CA ALA A 244 -9.50 1.09 10.83
C ALA A 244 -10.30 1.97 11.79
N GLU A 245 -10.60 1.42 12.94
CA GLU A 245 -11.32 2.09 14.04
C GLU A 245 -10.36 2.69 15.06
N GLN A 246 -9.27 1.99 15.38
CA GLN A 246 -8.31 2.37 16.42
C GLN A 246 -7.04 3.02 15.87
N GLY A 247 -7.03 3.40 14.57
CA GLY A 247 -5.93 4.08 13.93
C GLY A 247 -4.71 3.21 13.63
N LEU A 248 -4.87 1.89 13.51
CA LEU A 248 -3.79 0.94 13.22
C LEU A 248 -2.59 1.05 14.17
N GLY A 249 -2.85 1.39 15.43
CA GLY A 249 -1.83 1.79 16.38
C GLY A 249 -0.69 0.78 16.57
N TYR A 250 -0.93 -0.53 16.41
CA TYR A 250 0.13 -1.51 16.53
C TYR A 250 1.04 -1.60 15.28
N LEU A 251 0.51 -1.34 14.08
CA LEU A 251 1.33 -1.24 12.86
C LEU A 251 2.23 -0.01 12.91
N LEU A 252 1.65 1.14 13.28
CA LEU A 252 2.39 2.39 13.38
C LEU A 252 3.47 2.32 14.47
N ARG A 253 3.15 1.80 15.66
CA ARG A 253 4.14 1.61 16.74
C ARG A 253 5.25 0.63 16.40
N ALA A 254 5.07 -0.26 15.43
CA ALA A 254 6.12 -1.16 14.96
C ALA A 254 7.25 -0.41 14.27
N CYS A 255 6.96 0.70 13.60
CA CYS A 255 7.93 1.48 12.84
C CYS A 255 8.85 2.31 13.76
N ARG A 256 10.16 2.34 13.47
CA ARG A 256 11.15 3.18 14.17
C ARG A 256 11.12 4.63 13.76
N GLY A 257 10.86 4.87 12.48
CA GLY A 257 10.91 6.22 11.89
C GLY A 257 10.07 6.28 10.63
N LEU A 258 8.74 6.36 10.81
CA LEU A 258 7.79 6.49 9.71
C LEU A 258 7.97 7.86 9.06
N LYS A 259 8.11 7.89 7.72
CA LYS A 259 8.28 9.10 6.92
C LYS A 259 7.06 9.44 6.09
N SER A 260 6.34 8.43 5.62
CA SER A 260 5.16 8.61 4.78
C SER A 260 4.03 7.72 5.25
N PHE A 261 2.89 8.32 5.52
CA PHE A 261 1.66 7.60 5.85
C PHE A 261 0.53 8.09 4.96
N ARG A 262 0.03 7.20 4.12
CA ARG A 262 -1.17 7.39 3.31
C ARG A 262 -2.25 6.44 3.77
N TYR A 263 -3.42 6.96 4.07
CA TYR A 263 -4.60 6.20 4.46
C TYR A 263 -5.83 6.72 3.73
N VAL A 264 -6.45 5.83 2.95
CA VAL A 264 -7.74 6.09 2.31
C VAL A 264 -8.75 5.14 2.90
N HIS A 265 -9.70 5.67 3.67
CA HIS A 265 -10.76 4.90 4.28
C HIS A 265 -11.76 4.45 3.21
N ALA A 266 -12.15 3.17 3.25
CA ALA A 266 -13.13 2.62 2.31
C ALA A 266 -14.55 2.93 2.75
N HIS A 267 -15.44 2.87 1.79
CA HIS A 267 -16.89 2.96 2.02
C HIS A 267 -17.44 1.76 2.81
N ALA A 268 -18.56 1.94 3.48
CA ALA A 268 -19.19 1.07 4.48
C ALA A 268 -19.53 -0.38 4.11
N SER A 269 -19.25 -0.86 2.90
CA SER A 269 -19.61 -2.22 2.48
C SER A 269 -18.82 -3.35 3.16
N ILE A 270 -17.68 -3.03 3.79
CA ILE A 270 -16.74 -4.02 4.31
C ILE A 270 -16.76 -4.12 5.83
N SER A 271 -17.01 -3.03 6.52
CA SER A 271 -17.02 -2.98 7.98
C SER A 271 -17.95 -1.87 8.48
N LEU A 272 -18.72 -2.16 9.54
CA LEU A 272 -19.49 -1.16 10.30
C LEU A 272 -18.63 -0.46 11.37
N LYS A 273 -17.31 -0.44 11.21
CA LYS A 273 -16.42 0.18 12.19
C LYS A 273 -16.41 1.69 12.02
N ASP A 274 -16.55 2.39 13.12
CA ASP A 274 -16.50 3.84 13.17
C ASP A 274 -15.12 4.36 12.74
N PHE A 275 -15.12 5.22 11.75
CA PHE A 275 -13.95 5.96 11.35
C PHE A 275 -13.67 7.08 12.38
N ASN A 276 -12.44 7.14 12.90
CA ASN A 276 -12.09 8.13 13.92
C ASN A 276 -10.73 8.78 13.65
N PRO A 277 -10.71 9.97 13.03
CA PRO A 277 -9.48 10.69 12.69
C PRO A 277 -8.55 10.96 13.88
N THR A 278 -9.11 11.29 15.03
CA THR A 278 -8.35 11.62 16.25
C THR A 278 -7.51 10.41 16.75
N ARG A 279 -7.99 9.18 16.53
CA ARG A 279 -7.23 7.98 16.91
C ARG A 279 -5.99 7.80 16.04
N PHE A 280 -6.08 8.14 14.75
CA PHE A 280 -4.92 8.13 13.86
C PHE A 280 -3.89 9.17 14.26
N HIS A 281 -4.32 10.39 14.61
CA HIS A 281 -3.43 11.42 15.12
C HIS A 281 -2.61 10.89 16.32
N ARG A 282 -3.28 10.33 17.32
CA ARG A 282 -2.61 9.75 18.52
C ARG A 282 -1.65 8.61 18.16
N ALA A 283 -2.01 7.78 17.18
CA ALA A 283 -1.16 6.68 16.74
C ALA A 283 0.08 7.17 15.98
N LEU A 284 0.01 8.35 15.35
CA LEU A 284 1.11 8.98 14.62
C LEU A 284 2.01 9.88 15.50
N GLU A 285 1.56 10.31 16.68
CA GLU A 285 2.34 11.17 17.58
C GLU A 285 3.78 10.69 17.84
N PRO A 286 4.08 9.37 17.98
CA PRO A 286 5.46 8.91 18.12
C PRO A 286 6.36 9.25 16.93
N HIS A 287 5.79 9.54 15.76
CA HIS A 287 6.50 9.84 14.52
C HIS A 287 6.58 11.33 14.19
N ARG A 288 6.21 12.22 15.13
CA ARG A 288 6.17 13.68 14.90
C ARG A 288 7.49 14.28 14.41
N GLU A 289 8.62 13.65 14.73
CA GLU A 289 9.96 14.11 14.32
C GLU A 289 10.47 13.48 13.03
N THR A 290 9.76 12.48 12.48
CA THR A 290 10.19 11.73 11.31
C THR A 290 9.19 11.73 10.16
N LEU A 291 7.89 11.97 10.45
CA LEU A 291 6.83 11.97 9.44
C LEU A 291 6.97 13.19 8.52
N GLU A 292 7.22 12.92 7.24
CA GLU A 292 7.43 13.95 6.21
C GLU A 292 6.17 14.16 5.36
N ARG A 293 5.35 13.10 5.18
CA ARG A 293 4.12 13.13 4.38
C ARG A 293 2.97 12.44 5.10
N LEU A 294 1.84 13.13 5.15
CA LEU A 294 0.58 12.63 5.69
C LEU A 294 -0.53 12.81 4.66
N GLU A 295 -1.14 11.73 4.25
CA GLU A 295 -2.36 11.75 3.44
C GLU A 295 -3.44 10.93 4.12
N PHE A 296 -4.59 11.56 4.35
CA PHE A 296 -5.70 10.98 5.06
C PHE A 296 -7.03 11.37 4.40
N ARG A 297 -7.69 10.41 3.73
CA ARG A 297 -8.86 10.64 2.89
C ARG A 297 -9.94 9.60 3.12
N LEU A 298 -11.16 9.94 2.71
CA LEU A 298 -12.23 8.96 2.49
C LEU A 298 -12.30 8.61 0.99
N ASP A 299 -12.62 7.35 0.71
CA ASP A 299 -12.93 6.90 -0.64
C ASP A 299 -14.40 7.19 -0.95
N ASP A 300 -14.66 8.10 -1.90
CA ASP A 300 -16.02 8.46 -2.34
C ASP A 300 -16.57 7.47 -3.38
N GLY A 301 -16.00 6.27 -3.49
CA GLY A 301 -16.39 5.27 -4.46
C GLY A 301 -17.91 5.09 -4.54
N PHE A 302 -18.47 5.42 -5.70
CA PHE A 302 -19.87 5.20 -6.08
C PHE A 302 -20.96 6.08 -5.43
N GLY A 303 -20.67 7.30 -4.99
CA GLY A 303 -21.73 8.28 -4.66
C GLY A 303 -22.63 7.90 -3.47
N TRP A 304 -22.20 6.99 -2.64
CA TRP A 304 -22.83 6.69 -1.37
C TRP A 304 -22.15 7.57 -0.32
N GLY A 305 -22.79 8.66 0.04
CA GLY A 305 -22.27 9.63 1.02
C GLY A 305 -21.62 9.01 2.24
N SER A 306 -21.33 9.77 3.27
CA SER A 306 -20.62 9.44 4.49
C SER A 306 -20.62 7.95 4.91
N THR A 307 -19.61 7.50 5.62
CA THR A 307 -19.53 6.14 6.20
C THR A 307 -20.69 5.87 7.17
N GLY A 308 -21.50 6.92 7.48
CA GLY A 308 -22.51 6.90 8.51
C GLY A 308 -21.93 6.96 9.93
N SER A 309 -20.63 7.15 10.06
CA SER A 309 -19.99 7.34 11.35
C SER A 309 -20.21 8.77 11.82
N GLU A 310 -20.75 8.96 13.03
CA GLU A 310 -20.93 10.27 13.67
C GLU A 310 -19.60 11.02 13.90
N ARG A 311 -18.46 10.36 13.72
CA ARG A 311 -17.12 10.88 14.02
C ARG A 311 -16.22 11.06 12.81
N GLU A 312 -16.71 10.83 11.61
CA GLU A 312 -15.86 10.94 10.41
C GLU A 312 -15.38 12.37 10.16
N ASP A 313 -16.14 13.36 10.63
CA ASP A 313 -15.81 14.79 10.52
C ASP A 313 -15.09 15.33 11.76
N ASP A 314 -14.78 14.49 12.74
CA ASP A 314 -14.00 14.90 13.92
C ASP A 314 -12.66 15.51 13.50
N PHE A 315 -12.21 16.48 14.26
CA PHE A 315 -10.88 17.07 14.09
C PHE A 315 -9.79 16.02 14.19
N PHE A 316 -8.90 15.97 13.21
CA PHE A 316 -7.80 15.02 13.17
C PHE A 316 -6.87 15.17 14.37
N GLY A 317 -6.53 16.43 14.69
CA GLY A 317 -5.63 16.82 15.76
C GLY A 317 -4.59 17.83 15.28
N PRO A 318 -3.91 18.56 16.20
CA PRO A 318 -2.95 19.58 15.85
C PRO A 318 -1.68 18.98 15.24
N LEU A 319 -1.30 19.45 14.06
CA LEU A 319 -0.10 19.00 13.34
C LEU A 319 1.12 19.90 13.59
N ALA A 320 0.99 21.01 14.29
CA ALA A 320 2.08 21.96 14.57
C ALA A 320 3.30 21.29 15.24
N GLY A 321 3.08 20.23 16.02
CA GLY A 321 4.14 19.46 16.67
C GLY A 321 4.90 18.48 15.77
N PHE A 322 4.45 18.29 14.53
CA PHE A 322 5.10 17.39 13.56
C PHE A 322 6.21 18.11 12.79
N THR A 323 7.38 18.22 13.42
CA THR A 323 8.45 19.12 12.96
C THR A 323 9.07 18.75 11.59
N ALA A 324 8.98 17.49 11.17
CA ALA A 324 9.48 17.03 9.88
C ALA A 324 8.42 17.06 8.77
N LEU A 325 7.13 17.33 9.10
CA LEU A 325 6.01 17.19 8.18
C LEU A 325 5.98 18.34 7.17
N ARG A 326 6.05 17.96 5.90
CA ARG A 326 6.16 18.90 4.76
C ARG A 326 4.95 18.84 3.82
N GLU A 327 4.31 17.69 3.74
CA GLU A 327 3.16 17.45 2.85
C GLU A 327 1.99 16.94 3.68
N VAL A 328 0.90 17.69 3.65
CA VAL A 328 -0.34 17.37 4.37
C VAL A 328 -1.49 17.36 3.39
N ALA A 329 -2.18 16.23 3.31
CA ALA A 329 -3.43 16.07 2.57
C ALA A 329 -4.49 15.52 3.51
N LEU A 330 -5.50 16.35 3.82
CA LEU A 330 -6.61 16.02 4.71
C LEU A 330 -7.94 16.43 4.10
N ARG A 331 -9.03 15.84 4.60
CA ARG A 331 -10.36 16.37 4.35
C ARG A 331 -10.51 17.75 5.00
N ALA A 332 -11.21 18.64 4.32
CA ALA A 332 -11.47 19.98 4.87
C ALA A 332 -12.19 19.92 6.23
N ALA A 333 -13.10 18.97 6.41
CA ALA A 333 -13.80 18.74 7.68
C ALA A 333 -12.86 18.32 8.83
N ASN A 334 -11.75 17.64 8.55
CA ASN A 334 -10.87 17.12 9.58
C ASN A 334 -9.70 18.06 9.97
N ILE A 335 -9.49 19.16 9.27
CA ILE A 335 -8.32 20.01 9.49
C ILE A 335 -8.53 21.07 10.60
N LEU A 336 -9.78 21.35 10.94
CA LEU A 336 -10.19 22.28 12.00
C LEU A 336 -11.14 21.60 12.99
N ASP A 337 -11.15 22.06 14.24
CA ASP A 337 -12.11 21.62 15.26
C ASP A 337 -13.43 22.43 15.12
N TRP A 338 -14.38 21.90 14.42
CA TRP A 338 -15.71 22.47 14.18
C TRP A 338 -16.67 22.27 15.36
N SER A 339 -16.30 21.50 16.39
CA SER A 339 -17.21 21.04 17.43
C SER A 339 -17.51 22.06 18.55
N LYS A 340 -16.80 23.19 18.60
CA LYS A 340 -16.72 24.01 19.81
C LYS A 340 -16.98 25.53 19.61
N GLY A 341 -17.93 25.97 18.82
CA GLY A 341 -18.18 27.38 18.77
C GLY A 341 -19.48 27.81 18.12
N ASP A 342 -20.10 28.83 18.65
CA ASP A 342 -21.12 29.61 17.94
C ASP A 342 -20.55 30.25 16.65
N ASP A 343 -19.21 30.38 16.56
CA ASP A 343 -18.46 30.92 15.41
C ASP A 343 -17.89 29.80 14.49
N GLY A 344 -18.25 28.56 14.68
CA GLY A 344 -18.02 27.44 13.74
C GLY A 344 -16.74 26.65 13.88
N PHE A 345 -15.68 27.11 14.55
CA PHE A 345 -14.43 26.36 14.78
C PHE A 345 -13.57 26.92 15.91
N VAL A 346 -12.63 26.13 16.43
CA VAL A 346 -11.68 26.58 17.47
C VAL A 346 -10.26 26.63 16.90
N GLY A 347 -9.63 27.80 17.08
CA GLY A 347 -8.25 28.04 16.68
C GLY A 347 -8.09 28.43 15.20
N ALA A 348 -6.92 28.90 14.84
CA ALA A 348 -6.59 29.26 13.47
C ALA A 348 -5.94 28.08 12.74
N LEU A 349 -6.28 27.88 11.47
CA LEU A 349 -5.65 26.85 10.61
C LEU A 349 -4.13 26.95 10.65
N ALA A 350 -3.59 28.17 10.60
CA ALA A 350 -2.17 28.43 10.70
C ALA A 350 -1.54 27.93 12.00
N GLU A 351 -2.29 27.87 13.11
CA GLU A 351 -1.76 27.40 14.40
C GLU A 351 -1.67 25.88 14.47
N ASN A 352 -2.53 25.20 13.71
CA ASN A 352 -2.59 23.73 13.68
C ASN A 352 -1.57 23.08 12.75
N LEU A 353 -0.98 23.85 11.80
CA LEU A 353 -0.10 23.32 10.77
C LEU A 353 1.39 23.38 11.14
N PRO A 354 2.20 22.43 10.62
CA PRO A 354 3.63 22.39 10.90
C PRO A 354 4.39 23.50 10.15
N ARG A 355 5.41 24.04 10.78
CA ARG A 355 6.21 25.15 10.23
C ARG A 355 6.98 24.78 8.95
N ALA A 356 7.34 23.51 8.79
CA ALA A 356 8.07 22.98 7.64
C ALA A 356 7.18 22.67 6.43
N LEU A 357 5.88 23.06 6.48
CA LEU A 357 4.89 22.75 5.45
C LEU A 357 5.28 23.31 4.09
N ARG A 358 5.21 22.45 3.04
CA ARG A 358 5.47 22.79 1.64
C ARG A 358 4.23 22.65 0.77
N VAL A 359 3.41 21.65 1.07
CA VAL A 359 2.20 21.36 0.32
C VAL A 359 1.06 21.15 1.31
N LEU A 360 -0.02 21.87 1.12
CA LEU A 360 -1.30 21.68 1.79
C LEU A 360 -2.34 21.25 0.75
N ALA A 361 -2.90 20.08 0.89
CA ALA A 361 -4.01 19.60 0.08
C ALA A 361 -5.27 19.43 0.95
N LEU A 362 -6.37 20.04 0.53
CA LEU A 362 -7.69 19.92 1.16
C LEU A 362 -8.64 19.16 0.25
N ASP A 363 -9.12 18.02 0.73
CA ASP A 363 -10.09 17.19 0.01
C ASP A 363 -11.51 17.41 0.55
N GLN A 364 -12.54 17.14 -0.26
CA GLN A 364 -13.96 17.33 0.07
C GLN A 364 -14.28 18.76 0.58
N PHE A 365 -13.72 19.73 -0.09
CA PHE A 365 -13.86 21.15 0.27
C PHE A 365 -15.30 21.66 0.21
N ASP A 366 -16.12 21.08 -0.66
CA ASP A 366 -17.54 21.34 -0.84
C ASP A 366 -18.43 20.85 0.33
N GLN A 367 -17.88 20.04 1.23
CA GLN A 367 -18.59 19.46 2.37
C GLN A 367 -18.38 20.23 3.68
N CYS A 368 -17.66 21.34 3.66
CA CYS A 368 -17.46 22.21 4.84
C CYS A 368 -18.13 23.57 4.66
N ASP A 369 -18.16 24.39 5.73
CA ASP A 369 -18.53 25.78 5.62
C ASP A 369 -17.50 26.52 4.76
N LEU A 370 -17.89 26.81 3.52
CA LEU A 370 -17.03 27.42 2.51
C LEU A 370 -16.50 28.77 2.96
N GLY A 371 -17.36 29.60 3.55
CA GLY A 371 -17.00 30.97 3.99
C GLY A 371 -15.96 30.94 5.12
N ALA A 372 -16.19 30.09 6.12
CA ALA A 372 -15.29 29.93 7.26
C ALA A 372 -13.95 29.36 6.83
N MET A 373 -13.95 28.31 5.98
CA MET A 373 -12.72 27.68 5.49
C MET A 373 -11.87 28.62 4.63
N VAL A 374 -12.52 29.41 3.76
CA VAL A 374 -11.83 30.44 2.96
C VAL A 374 -11.18 31.50 3.81
N ALA A 375 -11.87 32.00 4.83
CA ALA A 375 -11.31 32.95 5.77
C ALA A 375 -10.05 32.39 6.49
N GLN A 376 -10.05 31.10 6.81
CA GLN A 376 -8.89 30.41 7.39
C GLN A 376 -7.73 30.27 6.40
N LEU A 377 -8.01 29.97 5.14
CA LEU A 377 -6.98 29.91 4.09
C LEU A 377 -6.39 31.31 3.79
N GLU A 378 -7.21 32.36 3.78
CA GLU A 378 -6.74 33.72 3.65
C GLU A 378 -5.81 34.13 4.80
N GLY A 379 -6.19 33.79 6.04
CA GLY A 379 -5.34 33.96 7.21
C GLY A 379 -4.01 33.21 7.12
N LEU A 380 -4.06 31.99 6.64
CA LEU A 380 -2.86 31.15 6.40
C LEU A 380 -1.93 31.83 5.38
N VAL A 381 -2.47 32.23 4.22
CA VAL A 381 -1.70 32.85 3.14
C VAL A 381 -1.13 34.21 3.62
N GLY A 382 -1.91 34.96 4.41
CA GLY A 382 -1.48 36.24 4.97
C GLY A 382 -0.27 36.16 5.89
N CYS A 383 -0.11 35.04 6.63
CA CYS A 383 1.04 34.83 7.51
C CYS A 383 2.09 33.87 6.92
N ALA A 384 1.94 33.43 5.67
CA ALA A 384 2.76 32.37 5.09
C ALA A 384 4.26 32.71 5.06
N LYS A 385 4.63 33.93 4.68
CA LYS A 385 6.04 34.38 4.60
C LYS A 385 6.77 34.28 5.94
N ASP A 386 6.10 34.55 7.03
CA ASP A 386 6.72 34.55 8.36
C ASP A 386 6.65 33.19 9.04
N ARG A 387 5.57 32.45 8.81
CA ARG A 387 5.29 31.21 9.54
C ARG A 387 5.59 29.95 8.75
N PHE A 388 5.40 29.96 7.43
CA PHE A 388 5.56 28.82 6.52
C PHE A 388 6.46 29.18 5.33
N PRO A 389 7.75 29.45 5.55
CA PRO A 389 8.65 29.99 4.51
C PRO A 389 8.79 29.06 3.30
N ASP A 390 8.55 27.77 3.46
CA ASP A 390 8.65 26.75 2.43
C ASP A 390 7.31 26.39 1.76
N LEU A 391 6.18 27.01 2.16
CA LEU A 391 4.86 26.73 1.59
C LEU A 391 4.79 27.21 0.14
N GLY A 392 4.84 26.28 -0.78
CA GLY A 392 4.83 26.53 -2.23
C GLY A 392 3.54 26.16 -2.92
N THR A 393 2.69 25.30 -2.32
CA THR A 393 1.49 24.80 -3.00
C THR A 393 0.33 24.64 -2.03
N ILE A 394 -0.83 25.12 -2.44
CA ILE A 394 -2.13 24.82 -1.83
C ILE A 394 -3.00 24.15 -2.89
N GLU A 395 -3.48 22.94 -2.61
CA GLU A 395 -4.37 22.16 -3.47
C GLU A 395 -5.74 22.04 -2.83
N ILE A 396 -6.78 22.40 -3.57
CA ILE A 396 -8.17 22.31 -3.12
C ILE A 396 -8.92 21.37 -4.04
N GLN A 397 -9.59 20.39 -3.46
CA GLN A 397 -10.29 19.34 -4.18
C GLN A 397 -11.71 19.17 -3.63
N GLY A 398 -12.69 19.03 -4.52
CA GLY A 398 -14.09 18.84 -4.13
C GLY A 398 -15.02 18.75 -5.35
N ASP A 399 -16.31 18.60 -5.12
CA ASP A 399 -17.34 18.74 -6.16
C ASP A 399 -17.67 20.22 -6.37
N LEU A 400 -16.89 20.84 -7.24
CA LEU A 400 -16.88 22.31 -7.45
C LEU A 400 -17.76 22.77 -8.60
N HIS A 401 -18.31 21.84 -9.42
CA HIS A 401 -19.14 22.16 -10.58
C HIS A 401 -20.61 21.87 -10.34
N ASP A 402 -21.45 22.66 -11.01
CA ASP A 402 -22.89 22.37 -11.06
C ASP A 402 -23.17 21.11 -11.89
N ALA A 403 -23.94 20.18 -11.36
CA ALA A 403 -24.42 18.98 -12.04
C ALA A 403 -25.49 19.29 -13.12
N GLY A 404 -25.66 20.56 -13.53
CA GLY A 404 -26.69 21.04 -14.45
C GLY A 404 -26.42 20.74 -15.92
N ARG A 405 -27.51 20.56 -16.67
CA ARG A 405 -27.60 20.16 -18.08
C ARG A 405 -26.56 20.87 -18.97
N GLY A 406 -25.49 20.18 -19.30
CA GLY A 406 -24.69 20.49 -20.50
C GLY A 406 -23.55 21.50 -20.35
N GLY A 407 -23.26 22.01 -19.18
CA GLY A 407 -22.16 22.95 -18.95
C GLY A 407 -21.32 22.59 -17.73
N ARG A 408 -20.02 22.48 -17.89
CA ARG A 408 -19.04 22.38 -16.81
C ARG A 408 -18.79 23.77 -16.22
N SER A 409 -19.82 24.42 -15.66
CA SER A 409 -19.65 25.69 -14.95
C SER A 409 -19.38 25.42 -13.47
N MET A 410 -18.46 26.16 -12.90
CA MET A 410 -18.26 26.15 -11.43
C MET A 410 -19.53 26.66 -10.74
N LYS A 411 -19.84 26.13 -9.56
CA LYS A 411 -20.88 26.66 -8.67
C LYS A 411 -20.62 28.16 -8.42
N GLU A 412 -21.63 29.00 -8.55
CA GLU A 412 -21.51 30.44 -8.48
C GLU A 412 -20.82 30.91 -7.18
N GLU A 413 -21.15 30.28 -6.07
CA GLU A 413 -20.52 30.48 -4.76
C GLU A 413 -19.01 30.19 -4.73
N VAL A 414 -18.53 29.30 -5.58
CA VAL A 414 -17.13 28.86 -5.63
C VAL A 414 -16.28 29.77 -6.52
N VAL A 415 -16.86 30.37 -7.58
CA VAL A 415 -16.13 31.21 -8.55
C VAL A 415 -15.44 32.42 -7.87
N GLY A 416 -16.18 33.22 -7.14
CA GLY A 416 -15.63 34.43 -6.48
C GLY A 416 -14.57 34.09 -5.44
N VAL A 417 -14.74 32.97 -4.74
CA VAL A 417 -13.79 32.45 -3.75
C VAL A 417 -12.49 32.02 -4.42
N THR A 418 -12.60 31.25 -5.52
CA THR A 418 -11.45 30.73 -6.28
C THR A 418 -10.56 31.88 -6.79
N GLU A 419 -11.16 32.90 -7.42
CA GLU A 419 -10.41 34.05 -7.96
C GLU A 419 -9.70 34.83 -6.86
N ARG A 420 -10.40 35.09 -5.75
CA ARG A 420 -9.84 35.82 -4.62
C ARG A 420 -8.67 35.08 -3.97
N LEU A 421 -8.82 33.79 -3.70
CA LEU A 421 -7.77 32.98 -3.08
C LEU A 421 -6.57 32.81 -4.00
N ARG A 422 -6.79 32.57 -5.32
CA ARG A 422 -5.71 32.55 -6.33
C ARG A 422 -4.91 33.86 -6.35
N GLY A 423 -5.59 35.00 -6.30
CA GLY A 423 -4.93 36.32 -6.24
C GLY A 423 -4.03 36.47 -5.02
N LEU A 424 -4.51 36.10 -3.83
CA LEU A 424 -3.74 36.13 -2.59
C LEU A 424 -2.55 35.18 -2.61
N CYS A 425 -2.75 33.97 -3.03
CA CYS A 425 -1.68 32.95 -3.16
C CYS A 425 -0.59 33.44 -4.14
N SER A 426 -0.98 33.95 -5.30
CA SER A 426 -0.03 34.50 -6.30
C SER A 426 0.79 35.64 -5.72
N ALA A 427 0.19 36.59 -4.97
CA ALA A 427 0.89 37.67 -4.30
C ALA A 427 1.88 37.17 -3.21
N ALA A 428 1.57 36.02 -2.60
CA ALA A 428 2.44 35.35 -1.62
C ALA A 428 3.51 34.44 -2.26
N GLY A 429 3.46 34.19 -3.58
CA GLY A 429 4.35 33.27 -4.29
C GLY A 429 3.95 31.80 -4.11
N ILE A 430 2.68 31.51 -3.80
CA ILE A 430 2.13 30.19 -3.56
C ILE A 430 1.31 29.76 -4.79
N ASP A 431 1.54 28.54 -5.29
CA ASP A 431 0.75 27.94 -6.37
C ASP A 431 -0.56 27.40 -5.79
N CYS A 432 -1.70 27.97 -6.23
CA CYS A 432 -3.04 27.58 -5.78
C CYS A 432 -3.75 26.77 -6.87
N ARG A 433 -3.90 25.47 -6.65
CA ARG A 433 -4.48 24.53 -7.60
C ARG A 433 -5.87 24.10 -7.14
N TRP A 434 -6.79 24.05 -8.10
CA TRP A 434 -8.16 23.61 -7.87
C TRP A 434 -8.44 22.38 -8.72
N TRP A 435 -9.02 21.36 -8.09
CA TRP A 435 -9.31 20.09 -8.71
C TRP A 435 -10.80 19.78 -8.52
N ASN A 436 -11.52 19.58 -9.62
CA ASN A 436 -12.88 19.08 -9.53
C ASN A 436 -12.90 17.55 -9.44
N ARG A 437 -13.78 17.03 -8.63
CA ARG A 437 -13.99 15.60 -8.41
C ARG A 437 -15.36 15.22 -8.95
N GLU A 438 -15.41 14.42 -10.00
CA GLU A 438 -16.65 13.98 -10.63
C GLU A 438 -16.59 12.48 -10.89
N GLY A 439 -17.53 11.70 -10.29
CA GLY A 439 -17.65 10.25 -10.53
C GLY A 439 -16.38 9.43 -10.25
N GLY A 440 -15.56 9.84 -9.29
CA GLY A 440 -14.29 9.17 -8.94
C GLY A 440 -13.07 9.64 -9.76
N TYR A 441 -13.24 10.58 -10.69
CA TYR A 441 -12.16 11.20 -11.47
C TYR A 441 -11.87 12.61 -10.97
N THR A 442 -10.58 12.98 -10.98
CA THR A 442 -10.13 14.32 -10.60
C THR A 442 -9.51 15.01 -11.80
N TYR A 443 -9.91 16.26 -12.07
CA TYR A 443 -9.35 17.07 -13.15
C TYR A 443 -9.15 18.53 -12.71
N ALA A 444 -8.14 19.18 -13.31
CA ALA A 444 -7.81 20.55 -12.97
C ALA A 444 -8.95 21.52 -13.36
N VAL A 445 -9.22 22.47 -12.49
CA VAL A 445 -10.14 23.58 -12.75
C VAL A 445 -9.31 24.79 -13.18
N SER A 446 -9.51 25.21 -14.41
CA SER A 446 -8.84 26.37 -15.03
C SER A 446 -9.29 27.70 -14.46
#